data_d724716d065cbf7a30ec709ec9779189
#
_entry.id   d724716d065cbf7a30ec709ec9779189
#
_cell.length_a   1.000
_cell.length_b   1.000
_cell.length_c   1.000
_cell.angle_alpha   90.00
_cell.angle_beta   90.00
_cell.angle_gamma   90.00
#
_symmetry.space_group_name_H-M   'P 1'
#
loop_
_entity.id
_entity.type
_entity.pdbx_description
1 polymer ?
#
loop_
_entity_poly.entity_id
_entity_poly.type
_entity_poly.pdbx_seq_one_letter_code
_entity_poly.pdbx_strand_id
1 'polypeptide(L)'
;IFIKIEQVVGTLKLEKFFDKSTMSVHLRENVLPYAKKGMPGNWTFEAVRKSLLDRDEIQDISREIIEEANIRKNGFIEIERPGSTIVQLGNFRIVITKPPFSDGWEITAVRPVKKLSLEDYKLSERLDKRIKEHAEGILIAGAPGMGKSTFAQALAEFYASQDKIVKTVEAPRDLVLPENVTQYAMSHGDPQEIHDILLLSRPDYTVFDEMRNTRDFKLFADLRLSGVGMMGVVHATNPIDAIQRFVGRIELGVIPQIIDTVIFIKNGAADSVLSLNMTVKVPYGM
;
A
#
# COMPACT_ATOMS: atom_id res chain seq x y z
N ILE A 1 -43.50 -1.16 -7.65
CA ILE A 1 -42.64 -1.42 -8.80
C ILE A 1 -41.27 -0.89 -8.40
N PHE A 2 -40.34 -1.78 -8.06
CA PHE A 2 -38.95 -1.41 -7.82
C PHE A 2 -38.23 -1.49 -9.17
N ILE A 3 -37.86 -0.34 -9.74
CA ILE A 3 -37.00 -0.28 -10.91
C ILE A 3 -35.57 -0.46 -10.40
N LYS A 4 -34.98 -1.63 -10.63
CA LYS A 4 -33.55 -1.88 -10.43
C LYS A 4 -32.81 -1.23 -11.58
N ILE A 5 -32.30 -0.02 -11.39
CA ILE A 5 -31.39 0.61 -12.37
C ILE A 5 -30.04 -0.08 -12.18
N GLU A 6 -29.72 -1.02 -13.05
CA GLU A 6 -28.36 -1.52 -13.18
C GLU A 6 -27.56 -0.41 -13.89
N GLN A 7 -26.71 0.27 -13.14
CA GLN A 7 -25.74 1.19 -13.73
C GLN A 7 -24.78 0.36 -14.62
N VAL A 8 -24.88 0.57 -15.92
CA VAL A 8 -23.87 0.08 -16.86
C VAL A 8 -22.60 0.90 -16.60
N VAL A 9 -21.65 0.33 -15.87
CA VAL A 9 -20.35 0.95 -15.63
C VAL A 9 -19.62 1.02 -16.95
N GLY A 10 -19.54 2.21 -17.55
CA GLY A 10 -18.80 2.45 -18.79
C GLY A 10 -17.29 2.23 -18.60
N THR A 11 -16.62 1.85 -19.69
CA THR A 11 -15.15 1.78 -19.73
C THR A 11 -14.58 3.20 -19.67
N LEU A 12 -13.64 3.45 -18.76
CA LEU A 12 -13.00 4.76 -18.61
C LEU A 12 -12.16 5.12 -19.84
N LYS A 13 -12.15 6.39 -20.24
CA LYS A 13 -11.25 6.89 -21.30
C LYS A 13 -9.78 6.59 -20.99
N LEU A 14 -9.42 6.54 -19.70
CA LEU A 14 -8.11 6.15 -19.20
C LEU A 14 -7.73 4.72 -19.59
N GLU A 15 -8.69 3.79 -19.61
CA GLU A 15 -8.42 2.37 -19.83
C GLU A 15 -7.90 2.06 -21.25
N LYS A 16 -8.17 2.93 -22.23
CA LYS A 16 -7.63 2.80 -23.61
C LYS A 16 -6.10 2.82 -23.68
N PHE A 17 -5.44 3.34 -22.63
CA PHE A 17 -3.98 3.39 -22.55
C PHE A 17 -3.39 2.17 -21.82
N PHE A 18 -4.23 1.28 -21.30
CA PHE A 18 -3.82 0.09 -20.55
C PHE A 18 -4.06 -1.19 -21.34
N ASP A 19 -3.06 -2.04 -21.39
CA ASP A 19 -3.19 -3.45 -21.78
C ASP A 19 -2.88 -4.36 -20.55
N LYS A 20 -2.92 -5.67 -20.76
CA LYS A 20 -2.70 -6.66 -19.65
C LYS A 20 -1.35 -6.55 -18.97
N SER A 21 -0.34 -6.01 -19.64
CA SER A 21 1.03 -5.87 -19.12
C SER A 21 1.33 -4.47 -18.58
N THR A 22 0.42 -3.51 -18.73
CA THR A 22 0.65 -2.11 -18.36
C THR A 22 0.53 -1.94 -16.85
N MET A 23 1.62 -1.50 -16.22
CA MET A 23 1.74 -1.20 -14.79
C MET A 23 1.32 0.23 -14.47
N SER A 24 1.74 1.17 -15.31
CA SER A 24 1.37 2.59 -15.17
C SER A 24 1.34 3.29 -16.52
N VAL A 25 0.51 4.33 -16.60
CA VAL A 25 0.50 5.27 -17.73
C VAL A 25 0.83 6.68 -17.25
N HIS A 26 1.49 7.43 -18.10
CA HIS A 26 1.93 8.80 -17.87
C HIS A 26 1.41 9.65 -19.02
N LEU A 27 0.36 10.42 -18.73
CA LEU A 27 -0.34 11.27 -19.67
C LEU A 27 0.00 12.72 -19.34
N ARG A 28 0.53 13.46 -20.28
CA ARG A 28 0.85 14.87 -20.11
C ARG A 28 0.40 15.69 -21.34
N GLU A 29 -0.06 16.89 -21.11
CA GLU A 29 -0.47 17.78 -22.22
C GLU A 29 0.71 18.06 -23.16
N ASN A 30 0.42 18.04 -24.47
CA ASN A 30 1.39 18.25 -25.55
C ASN A 30 2.54 17.25 -25.61
N VAL A 31 2.36 16.07 -25.01
CA VAL A 31 3.34 14.96 -25.01
C VAL A 31 2.67 13.67 -25.49
N LEU A 32 3.45 12.75 -26.03
CA LEU A 32 2.98 11.39 -26.30
C LEU A 32 2.60 10.69 -24.99
N PRO A 33 1.51 9.94 -24.92
CA PRO A 33 1.20 9.10 -23.76
C PRO A 33 2.18 7.94 -23.66
N TYR A 34 2.80 7.77 -22.50
CA TYR A 34 3.75 6.69 -22.22
C TYR A 34 3.20 5.71 -21.20
N ALA A 35 3.63 4.47 -21.31
CA ALA A 35 3.34 3.43 -20.34
C ALA A 35 4.57 2.66 -19.91
N LYS A 36 4.59 2.25 -18.63
CA LYS A 36 5.46 1.19 -18.13
C LYS A 36 4.75 -0.14 -18.27
N LYS A 37 5.36 -1.06 -19.03
CA LYS A 37 4.83 -2.39 -19.30
C LYS A 37 5.80 -3.47 -18.83
N GLY A 38 5.27 -4.54 -18.24
CA GLY A 38 6.06 -5.66 -17.76
C GLY A 38 5.73 -6.04 -16.32
N MET A 39 6.75 -6.35 -15.54
CA MET A 39 6.66 -6.73 -14.12
C MET A 39 7.62 -5.87 -13.29
N PRO A 40 7.40 -5.74 -11.97
CA PRO A 40 8.34 -5.07 -11.08
C PRO A 40 9.77 -5.62 -11.27
N GLY A 41 10.73 -4.72 -11.53
CA GLY A 41 12.14 -5.08 -11.79
C GLY A 41 12.46 -5.45 -13.25
N ASN A 42 11.48 -5.71 -14.11
CA ASN A 42 11.67 -6.00 -15.54
C ASN A 42 10.55 -5.38 -16.38
N TRP A 43 10.72 -4.13 -16.76
CA TRP A 43 9.72 -3.34 -17.48
C TRP A 43 10.35 -2.52 -18.61
N THR A 44 9.52 -2.18 -19.61
CA THR A 44 9.83 -1.23 -20.68
C THR A 44 9.03 0.05 -20.50
N PHE A 45 9.56 1.17 -20.99
CA PHE A 45 8.85 2.45 -21.02
C PHE A 45 8.67 2.86 -22.48
N GLU A 46 7.44 2.88 -22.95
CA GLU A 46 7.15 3.06 -24.37
C GLU A 46 5.91 3.93 -24.61
N ALA A 47 5.88 4.61 -25.75
CA ALA A 47 4.70 5.36 -26.18
C ALA A 47 3.57 4.41 -26.57
N VAL A 48 2.36 4.64 -26.01
CA VAL A 48 1.17 3.81 -26.28
C VAL A 48 0.29 4.36 -27.41
N ARG A 49 0.63 5.55 -27.91
CA ARG A 49 -0.04 6.21 -29.04
C ARG A 49 0.98 7.09 -29.80
N LYS A 50 0.74 7.29 -31.11
CA LYS A 50 1.62 8.09 -31.98
C LYS A 50 1.24 9.57 -32.04
N SER A 51 0.10 9.97 -31.49
CA SER A 51 -0.34 11.37 -31.43
C SER A 51 -0.16 11.95 -30.04
N LEU A 52 0.15 13.23 -29.96
CA LEU A 52 0.23 13.97 -28.70
C LEU A 52 -1.15 14.02 -28.02
N LEU A 53 -1.16 14.14 -26.72
CA LEU A 53 -2.35 14.49 -25.95
C LEU A 53 -2.53 16.00 -25.96
N ASP A 54 -3.63 16.50 -26.45
CA ASP A 54 -3.95 17.90 -26.29
C ASP A 54 -4.53 18.19 -24.88
N ARG A 55 -4.63 19.47 -24.58
CA ARG A 55 -5.10 19.94 -23.28
C ARG A 55 -6.55 19.55 -23.02
N ASP A 56 -7.39 19.62 -24.03
CA ASP A 56 -8.82 19.35 -23.88
C ASP A 56 -9.04 17.86 -23.60
N GLU A 57 -8.30 16.97 -24.29
CA GLU A 57 -8.38 15.52 -24.07
C GLU A 57 -7.94 15.15 -22.64
N ILE A 58 -6.84 15.72 -22.14
CA ILE A 58 -6.38 15.39 -20.79
C ILE A 58 -7.32 15.93 -19.70
N GLN A 59 -7.91 17.11 -19.91
CA GLN A 59 -8.93 17.67 -19.03
C GLN A 59 -10.21 16.83 -19.02
N ASP A 60 -10.62 16.32 -20.17
CA ASP A 60 -11.78 15.45 -20.30
C ASP A 60 -11.57 14.11 -19.58
N ILE A 61 -10.38 13.51 -19.70
CA ILE A 61 -10.02 12.29 -18.97
C ILE A 61 -10.03 12.59 -17.46
N SER A 62 -9.45 13.72 -17.05
CA SER A 62 -9.40 14.15 -15.63
C SER A 62 -10.80 14.32 -15.03
N ARG A 63 -11.71 14.97 -15.77
CA ARG A 63 -13.10 15.19 -15.35
C ARG A 63 -13.83 13.87 -15.18
N GLU A 64 -13.76 12.98 -16.18
CA GLU A 64 -14.36 11.65 -16.09
C GLU A 64 -13.87 10.85 -14.89
N ILE A 65 -12.55 10.86 -14.61
CA ILE A 65 -11.98 10.17 -13.45
C ILE A 65 -12.57 10.68 -12.14
N ILE A 66 -12.68 11.99 -11.96
CA ILE A 66 -13.22 12.61 -10.74
C ILE A 66 -14.72 12.32 -10.61
N GLU A 67 -15.51 12.41 -11.70
CA GLU A 67 -16.92 12.11 -11.71
C GLU A 67 -17.18 10.65 -11.34
N GLU A 68 -16.48 9.71 -11.98
CA GLU A 68 -16.61 8.29 -11.74
C GLU A 68 -16.16 7.88 -10.32
N ALA A 69 -15.15 8.56 -9.77
CA ALA A 69 -14.72 8.33 -8.39
C ALA A 69 -15.80 8.71 -7.35
N ASN A 70 -16.63 9.70 -7.65
CA ASN A 70 -17.75 10.09 -6.79
C ASN A 70 -19.00 9.21 -6.94
N ILE A 71 -19.13 8.49 -8.07
CA ILE A 71 -20.31 7.69 -8.39
C ILE A 71 -20.11 6.21 -8.07
N ARG A 72 -18.93 5.66 -8.36
CA ARG A 72 -18.66 4.22 -8.20
C ARG A 72 -18.47 3.86 -6.73
N LYS A 73 -19.01 2.72 -6.30
CA LYS A 73 -18.83 2.20 -4.92
C LYS A 73 -17.35 1.96 -4.56
N ASN A 74 -16.52 1.64 -5.55
CA ASN A 74 -15.08 1.41 -5.40
C ASN A 74 -14.24 2.61 -5.88
N GLY A 75 -14.85 3.79 -5.91
CA GLY A 75 -14.21 5.05 -6.25
C GLY A 75 -14.24 6.01 -5.06
N PHE A 76 -13.14 6.75 -4.85
CA PHE A 76 -13.10 7.85 -3.88
C PHE A 76 -11.92 8.79 -4.16
N ILE A 77 -12.06 10.02 -3.73
CA ILE A 77 -10.99 11.03 -3.78
C ILE A 77 -10.22 10.93 -2.48
N GLU A 78 -8.97 10.50 -2.56
CA GLU A 78 -8.08 10.32 -1.41
C GLU A 78 -7.52 11.66 -0.90
N ILE A 79 -7.09 12.51 -1.83
CA ILE A 79 -6.55 13.85 -1.54
C ILE A 79 -7.05 14.80 -2.61
N GLU A 80 -7.61 15.95 -2.21
CA GLU A 80 -7.96 17.04 -3.10
C GLU A 80 -7.30 18.33 -2.64
N ARG A 81 -6.54 18.94 -3.53
CA ARG A 81 -5.86 20.21 -3.33
C ARG A 81 -6.01 21.08 -4.59
N PRO A 82 -5.81 22.40 -4.51
CA PRO A 82 -6.00 23.29 -5.67
C PRO A 82 -5.22 22.89 -6.93
N GLY A 83 -4.04 22.30 -6.78
CA GLY A 83 -3.16 21.90 -7.90
C GLY A 83 -3.01 20.41 -8.11
N SER A 84 -3.56 19.57 -7.24
CA SER A 84 -3.41 18.10 -7.33
C SER A 84 -4.59 17.35 -6.73
N THR A 85 -4.98 16.26 -7.39
CA THR A 85 -6.02 15.34 -6.89
C THR A 85 -5.49 13.92 -6.97
N ILE A 86 -5.62 13.15 -5.89
CA ILE A 86 -5.30 11.73 -5.86
C ILE A 86 -6.61 10.96 -5.73
N VAL A 87 -6.84 10.07 -6.67
CA VAL A 87 -8.08 9.31 -6.80
C VAL A 87 -7.77 7.83 -6.76
N GLN A 88 -8.55 7.09 -5.98
CA GLN A 88 -8.65 5.65 -6.08
C GLN A 88 -9.91 5.30 -6.87
N LEU A 89 -9.80 4.53 -7.95
CA LEU A 89 -10.92 4.15 -8.79
C LEU A 89 -10.78 2.68 -9.21
N GLY A 90 -11.50 1.80 -8.54
CA GLY A 90 -11.29 0.37 -8.68
C GLY A 90 -9.87 -0.01 -8.24
N ASN A 91 -9.13 -0.63 -9.14
CA ASN A 91 -7.72 -0.99 -8.93
C ASN A 91 -6.72 0.08 -9.44
N PHE A 92 -7.22 1.23 -9.89
CA PHE A 92 -6.36 2.33 -10.32
C PHE A 92 -6.12 3.32 -9.18
N ARG A 93 -4.85 3.64 -8.92
CA ARG A 93 -4.44 4.83 -8.19
C ARG A 93 -4.03 5.89 -9.21
N ILE A 94 -4.69 7.03 -9.18
CA ILE A 94 -4.57 8.07 -10.19
C ILE A 94 -4.14 9.37 -9.51
N VAL A 95 -3.08 9.96 -10.00
CA VAL A 95 -2.61 11.29 -9.59
C VAL A 95 -2.84 12.24 -10.74
N ILE A 96 -3.60 13.31 -10.47
CA ILE A 96 -3.88 14.38 -11.42
C ILE A 96 -3.20 15.63 -10.91
N THR A 97 -2.43 16.31 -11.76
CA THR A 97 -1.85 17.62 -11.44
C THR A 97 -2.17 18.64 -12.52
N LYS A 98 -2.27 19.91 -12.11
CA LYS A 98 -2.62 21.02 -12.99
C LYS A 98 -1.91 22.33 -12.62
N PRO A 99 -1.75 23.26 -13.58
CA PRO A 99 -1.23 24.58 -13.29
C PRO A 99 -2.07 25.35 -12.26
N PRO A 100 -1.46 26.22 -11.42
CA PRO A 100 -0.05 26.60 -11.44
C PRO A 100 0.87 25.69 -10.60
N PHE A 101 0.35 24.62 -9.99
CA PHE A 101 1.14 23.66 -9.19
C PHE A 101 2.15 22.88 -10.05
N SER A 102 1.74 22.44 -11.23
CA SER A 102 2.60 21.88 -12.27
C SER A 102 2.68 22.82 -13.47
N ASP A 103 3.65 22.63 -14.33
CA ASP A 103 3.84 23.42 -15.57
C ASP A 103 2.86 23.06 -16.70
N GLY A 104 2.08 21.99 -16.52
CA GLY A 104 1.06 21.51 -17.43
C GLY A 104 0.14 20.49 -16.75
N TRP A 105 -0.94 20.12 -17.45
CA TRP A 105 -1.80 19.03 -17.00
C TRP A 105 -1.08 17.70 -17.14
N GLU A 106 -1.16 16.89 -16.08
CA GLU A 106 -0.60 15.55 -16.05
C GLU A 106 -1.53 14.59 -15.32
N ILE A 107 -1.65 13.38 -15.84
CA ILE A 107 -2.31 12.25 -15.17
C ILE A 107 -1.33 11.09 -15.14
N THR A 108 -1.00 10.61 -13.95
CA THR A 108 -0.28 9.36 -13.74
C THR A 108 -1.24 8.36 -13.12
N ALA A 109 -1.50 7.26 -13.81
CA ALA A 109 -2.34 6.18 -13.30
C ALA A 109 -1.51 4.90 -13.15
N VAL A 110 -1.63 4.26 -11.99
CA VAL A 110 -0.93 3.02 -11.63
C VAL A 110 -1.95 1.96 -11.30
N ARG A 111 -1.73 0.72 -11.73
CA ARG A 111 -2.50 -0.44 -11.28
C ARG A 111 -1.58 -1.64 -11.04
N PRO A 112 -1.92 -2.54 -10.10
CA PRO A 112 -1.23 -3.81 -9.97
C PRO A 112 -1.43 -4.67 -11.22
N VAL A 113 -0.36 -5.24 -11.77
CA VAL A 113 -0.44 -6.14 -12.95
C VAL A 113 -0.78 -7.56 -12.53
N LYS A 114 -0.35 -7.96 -11.35
CA LYS A 114 -0.57 -9.31 -10.82
C LYS A 114 -0.89 -9.24 -9.32
N LYS A 115 -1.97 -9.91 -8.94
CA LYS A 115 -2.25 -10.23 -7.54
C LYS A 115 -1.47 -11.50 -7.21
N LEU A 116 -0.64 -11.45 -6.17
CA LEU A 116 0.14 -12.58 -5.68
C LEU A 116 -0.48 -13.08 -4.38
N SER A 117 -0.68 -14.39 -4.28
CA SER A 117 -1.00 -15.05 -3.01
C SER A 117 0.29 -15.29 -2.20
N LEU A 118 0.16 -15.63 -0.91
CA LEU A 118 1.33 -15.91 -0.08
C LEU A 118 2.10 -17.14 -0.59
N GLU A 119 1.43 -18.13 -1.17
CA GLU A 119 2.00 -19.33 -1.76
C GLU A 119 2.88 -19.03 -2.99
N ASP A 120 2.54 -18.00 -3.76
CA ASP A 120 3.32 -17.57 -4.92
C ASP A 120 4.73 -17.12 -4.54
N TYR A 121 4.94 -16.66 -3.29
CA TYR A 121 6.25 -16.24 -2.79
C TYR A 121 7.19 -17.39 -2.47
N LYS A 122 6.69 -18.63 -2.41
CA LYS A 122 7.49 -19.84 -2.14
C LYS A 122 8.40 -19.65 -0.92
N LEU A 123 7.82 -19.21 0.18
CA LEU A 123 8.54 -18.93 1.41
C LEU A 123 9.26 -20.19 1.92
N SER A 124 10.38 -19.99 2.65
CA SER A 124 11.03 -21.10 3.35
C SER A 124 10.08 -21.66 4.41
N GLU A 125 10.14 -22.97 4.67
CA GLU A 125 9.32 -23.65 5.70
C GLU A 125 9.41 -22.96 7.06
N ARG A 126 10.60 -22.46 7.41
CA ARG A 126 10.82 -21.73 8.67
C ARG A 126 10.05 -20.42 8.73
N LEU A 127 10.02 -19.65 7.62
CA LEU A 127 9.28 -18.39 7.56
C LEU A 127 7.78 -18.64 7.49
N ASP A 128 7.34 -19.61 6.69
CA ASP A 128 5.94 -20.00 6.58
C ASP A 128 5.38 -20.42 7.94
N LYS A 129 6.08 -21.29 8.65
CA LYS A 129 5.72 -21.70 10.00
C LYS A 129 5.67 -20.52 10.96
N ARG A 130 6.67 -19.62 10.90
CA ARG A 130 6.71 -18.43 11.75
C ARG A 130 5.52 -17.51 11.53
N ILE A 131 5.17 -17.23 10.28
CA ILE A 131 3.99 -16.44 9.93
C ILE A 131 2.71 -17.06 10.48
N LYS A 132 2.57 -18.37 10.37
CA LYS A 132 1.37 -19.10 10.80
C LYS A 132 1.20 -19.20 12.31
N GLU A 133 2.30 -19.30 13.05
CA GLU A 133 2.24 -19.69 14.46
C GLU A 133 2.69 -18.60 15.45
N HIS A 134 3.58 -17.68 15.05
CA HIS A 134 4.31 -16.87 16.02
C HIS A 134 4.48 -15.37 15.66
N ALA A 135 4.29 -14.99 14.43
CA ALA A 135 4.57 -13.62 14.02
C ALA A 135 3.39 -12.71 14.34
N GLU A 136 3.59 -11.80 15.29
CA GLU A 136 2.60 -10.80 15.69
C GLU A 136 3.07 -9.37 15.48
N GLY A 137 4.38 -9.15 15.39
CA GLY A 137 5.03 -7.87 15.11
C GLY A 137 5.88 -7.96 13.83
N ILE A 138 5.26 -7.95 12.65
CA ILE A 138 5.93 -8.14 11.37
C ILE A 138 6.31 -6.79 10.77
N LEU A 139 7.58 -6.63 10.41
CA LEU A 139 8.06 -5.48 9.67
C LEU A 139 8.45 -5.91 8.25
N ILE A 140 7.78 -5.35 7.25
CA ILE A 140 8.03 -5.60 5.82
C ILE A 140 8.86 -4.45 5.29
N ALA A 141 10.11 -4.73 4.93
CA ALA A 141 11.09 -3.72 4.58
C ALA A 141 11.62 -3.90 3.15
N GLY A 142 12.14 -2.83 2.57
CA GLY A 142 12.78 -2.84 1.25
C GLY A 142 12.74 -1.47 0.57
N ALA A 143 13.49 -1.32 -0.52
CA ALA A 143 13.51 -0.07 -1.28
C ALA A 143 12.17 0.21 -1.99
N PRO A 144 11.91 1.44 -2.46
CA PRO A 144 10.73 1.76 -3.25
C PRO A 144 10.60 0.84 -4.48
N GLY A 145 9.37 0.41 -4.79
CA GLY A 145 9.10 -0.43 -5.97
C GLY A 145 9.52 -1.89 -5.85
N MET A 146 10.00 -2.37 -4.69
CA MET A 146 10.46 -3.76 -4.49
C MET A 146 9.33 -4.75 -4.21
N GLY A 147 8.06 -4.33 -4.14
CA GLY A 147 6.91 -5.23 -3.94
C GLY A 147 6.49 -5.40 -2.47
N LYS A 148 6.86 -4.48 -1.57
CA LYS A 148 6.50 -4.53 -0.13
C LYS A 148 4.99 -4.54 0.11
N SER A 149 4.26 -3.57 -0.46
CA SER A 149 2.80 -3.48 -0.30
C SER A 149 2.10 -4.69 -0.92
N THR A 150 2.62 -5.23 -2.04
CA THR A 150 2.11 -6.47 -2.64
C THR A 150 2.29 -7.67 -1.69
N PHE A 151 3.42 -7.74 -0.98
CA PHE A 151 3.65 -8.78 0.03
C PHE A 151 2.77 -8.58 1.27
N ALA A 152 2.62 -7.32 1.73
CA ALA A 152 1.72 -6.99 2.83
C ALA A 152 0.26 -7.35 2.52
N GLN A 153 -0.18 -7.09 1.28
CA GLN A 153 -1.48 -7.50 0.78
C GLN A 153 -1.65 -9.02 0.81
N ALA A 154 -0.67 -9.78 0.33
CA ALA A 154 -0.71 -11.25 0.36
C ALA A 154 -0.80 -11.81 1.79
N LEU A 155 -0.08 -11.20 2.76
CA LEU A 155 -0.21 -11.55 4.17
C LEU A 155 -1.58 -11.20 4.75
N ALA A 156 -2.11 -10.02 4.43
CA ALA A 156 -3.45 -9.60 4.88
C ALA A 156 -4.53 -10.57 4.39
N GLU A 157 -4.47 -10.95 3.11
CA GLU A 157 -5.37 -11.92 2.51
C GLU A 157 -5.22 -13.32 3.13
N PHE A 158 -3.99 -13.73 3.38
CA PHE A 158 -3.73 -15.00 4.05
C PHE A 158 -4.38 -15.03 5.43
N TYR A 159 -4.16 -14.04 6.30
CA TYR A 159 -4.79 -14.02 7.62
C TYR A 159 -6.33 -13.90 7.53
N ALA A 160 -6.84 -13.10 6.61
CA ALA A 160 -8.29 -12.99 6.40
C ALA A 160 -8.92 -14.32 5.93
N SER A 161 -8.18 -15.16 5.19
CA SER A 161 -8.59 -16.52 4.78
C SER A 161 -8.53 -17.54 5.91
N GLN A 162 -7.87 -17.22 7.02
CA GLN A 162 -7.79 -18.04 8.24
C GLN A 162 -8.78 -17.57 9.32
N ASP A 163 -9.90 -16.94 8.90
CA ASP A 163 -10.95 -16.43 9.78
C ASP A 163 -10.46 -15.37 10.80
N LYS A 164 -9.33 -14.68 10.49
CA LYS A 164 -8.83 -13.58 11.30
C LYS A 164 -9.47 -12.26 10.92
N ILE A 165 -9.77 -11.43 11.92
CA ILE A 165 -10.23 -10.07 11.71
C ILE A 165 -9.03 -9.22 11.30
N VAL A 166 -8.94 -8.86 10.02
CA VAL A 166 -7.86 -8.05 9.47
C VAL A 166 -8.36 -6.66 9.13
N LYS A 167 -7.59 -5.65 9.47
CA LYS A 167 -7.82 -4.25 9.11
C LYS A 167 -6.57 -3.64 8.50
N THR A 168 -6.71 -2.54 7.77
CA THR A 168 -5.56 -1.81 7.23
C THR A 168 -5.63 -0.34 7.57
N VAL A 169 -4.46 0.28 7.64
CA VAL A 169 -4.26 1.73 7.77
C VAL A 169 -3.31 2.15 6.64
N GLU A 170 -3.79 2.95 5.73
CA GLU A 170 -3.12 3.22 4.47
C GLU A 170 -3.10 4.74 4.15
N ALA A 171 -2.09 5.17 3.41
CA ALA A 171 -1.97 6.54 2.92
C ALA A 171 -1.21 6.62 1.57
N PRO A 172 -1.91 6.53 0.43
CA PRO A 172 -3.35 6.32 0.19
C PRO A 172 -3.78 4.85 0.31
N ARG A 173 -5.10 4.61 0.34
CA ARG A 173 -5.66 3.25 0.26
C ARG A 173 -5.49 2.71 -1.16
N ASP A 174 -4.62 1.74 -1.34
CA ASP A 174 -4.33 1.15 -2.65
C ASP A 174 -4.14 -0.37 -2.62
N LEU A 175 -4.29 -0.99 -1.46
CA LEU A 175 -4.31 -2.45 -1.35
C LEU A 175 -5.63 -2.99 -1.90
N VAL A 176 -5.56 -4.03 -2.74
CA VAL A 176 -6.74 -4.70 -3.31
C VAL A 176 -7.06 -5.91 -2.45
N LEU A 177 -7.92 -5.71 -1.46
CA LEU A 177 -8.24 -6.70 -0.43
C LEU A 177 -9.69 -7.21 -0.56
N PRO A 178 -10.02 -8.38 0.00
CA PRO A 178 -11.38 -8.90 0.01
C PRO A 178 -12.31 -8.04 0.89
N GLU A 179 -13.62 -8.09 0.63
CA GLU A 179 -14.63 -7.25 1.26
C GLU A 179 -14.74 -7.40 2.79
N ASN A 180 -14.24 -8.50 3.35
CA ASN A 180 -14.21 -8.73 4.80
C ASN A 180 -13.05 -8.01 5.51
N VAL A 181 -12.14 -7.35 4.77
CA VAL A 181 -11.08 -6.51 5.33
C VAL A 181 -11.49 -5.04 5.29
N THR A 182 -11.52 -4.39 6.46
CA THR A 182 -11.81 -2.96 6.53
C THR A 182 -10.53 -2.15 6.32
N GLN A 183 -10.56 -1.21 5.38
CA GLN A 183 -9.44 -0.34 5.03
C GLN A 183 -9.67 1.09 5.52
N TYR A 184 -8.79 1.61 6.36
CA TYR A 184 -8.84 2.98 6.87
C TYR A 184 -7.85 3.88 6.13
N ALA A 185 -8.29 5.07 5.73
CA ALA A 185 -7.44 6.07 5.09
C ALA A 185 -6.87 7.04 6.14
N MET A 186 -5.54 7.10 6.26
CA MET A 186 -4.85 8.09 7.12
C MET A 186 -5.09 9.53 6.69
N SER A 187 -5.36 9.76 5.41
CA SER A 187 -5.64 11.09 4.85
C SER A 187 -6.99 11.67 5.31
N HIS A 188 -7.92 10.83 5.75
CA HIS A 188 -9.27 11.20 6.16
C HIS A 188 -9.54 11.00 7.66
N GLY A 189 -8.57 10.50 8.43
CA GLY A 189 -8.71 10.24 9.86
C GLY A 189 -7.62 10.89 10.69
N ASP A 190 -7.96 11.26 11.95
CA ASP A 190 -6.95 11.62 12.93
C ASP A 190 -6.25 10.34 13.42
N PRO A 191 -4.93 10.34 13.63
CA PRO A 191 -4.22 9.19 14.23
C PRO A 191 -4.82 8.71 15.56
N GLN A 192 -5.36 9.61 16.37
CA GLN A 192 -6.05 9.24 17.62
C GLN A 192 -7.36 8.51 17.34
N GLU A 193 -8.14 8.97 16.37
CA GLU A 193 -9.37 8.29 15.95
C GLU A 193 -9.09 6.87 15.44
N ILE A 194 -8.06 6.71 14.62
CA ILE A 194 -7.64 5.40 14.10
C ILE A 194 -7.20 4.49 15.25
N HIS A 195 -6.42 5.01 16.21
CA HIS A 195 -6.00 4.28 17.39
C HIS A 195 -7.22 3.76 18.19
N ASP A 196 -8.16 4.64 18.51
CA ASP A 196 -9.33 4.30 19.30
C ASP A 196 -10.24 3.27 18.59
N ILE A 197 -10.44 3.44 17.29
CA ILE A 197 -11.23 2.50 16.48
C ILE A 197 -10.57 1.12 16.45
N LEU A 198 -9.26 1.04 16.26
CA LEU A 198 -8.54 -0.23 16.20
C LEU A 198 -8.53 -0.93 17.56
N LEU A 199 -8.33 -0.21 18.67
CA LEU A 199 -8.43 -0.79 20.01
C LEU A 199 -9.83 -1.31 20.34
N LEU A 200 -10.86 -0.53 20.03
CA LEU A 200 -12.25 -0.89 20.34
C LEU A 200 -12.77 -2.02 19.43
N SER A 201 -12.34 -2.06 18.18
CA SER A 201 -12.78 -3.08 17.22
C SER A 201 -12.00 -4.39 17.28
N ARG A 202 -10.94 -4.46 18.08
CA ARG A 202 -10.12 -5.64 18.39
C ARG A 202 -9.80 -6.53 17.18
N PRO A 203 -9.11 -6.02 16.14
CA PRO A 203 -8.65 -6.86 15.05
C PRO A 203 -7.59 -7.85 15.55
N ASP A 204 -7.53 -9.03 14.93
CA ASP A 204 -6.42 -9.96 15.15
C ASP A 204 -5.12 -9.39 14.56
N TYR A 205 -5.22 -8.79 13.36
CA TYR A 205 -4.10 -8.16 12.66
C TYR A 205 -4.47 -6.83 12.04
N THR A 206 -3.52 -5.89 12.08
CA THR A 206 -3.60 -4.61 11.37
C THR A 206 -2.39 -4.43 10.46
N VAL A 207 -2.63 -4.18 9.17
CA VAL A 207 -1.59 -3.76 8.22
C VAL A 207 -1.48 -2.26 8.26
N PHE A 208 -0.28 -1.76 8.55
CA PHE A 208 0.05 -0.36 8.44
C PHE A 208 0.91 -0.16 7.18
N ASP A 209 0.27 0.22 6.08
CA ASP A 209 0.99 0.40 4.82
C ASP A 209 1.70 1.75 4.81
N GLU A 210 3.03 1.67 4.71
CA GLU A 210 3.96 2.78 4.62
C GLU A 210 4.02 3.72 5.84
N MET A 211 4.67 3.26 6.93
CA MET A 211 5.02 4.11 8.08
C MET A 211 6.12 5.12 7.69
N ARG A 212 5.83 6.42 7.81
CA ARG A 212 6.70 7.51 7.35
C ARG A 212 7.23 8.39 8.48
N ASN A 213 6.39 8.78 9.41
CA ASN A 213 6.68 9.77 10.44
C ASN A 213 6.64 9.17 11.85
N THR A 214 7.10 9.91 12.86
CA THR A 214 7.20 9.43 14.23
C THR A 214 5.84 9.04 14.83
N ARG A 215 4.74 9.67 14.39
CA ARG A 215 3.39 9.34 14.88
C ARG A 215 2.97 7.95 14.41
N ASP A 216 3.30 7.58 13.17
CA ASP A 216 2.99 6.26 12.61
C ASP A 216 3.70 5.15 13.42
N PHE A 217 4.99 5.35 13.75
CA PHE A 217 5.77 4.40 14.56
C PHE A 217 5.23 4.27 15.99
N LYS A 218 4.78 5.36 16.60
CA LYS A 218 4.15 5.34 17.93
C LYS A 218 2.81 4.62 17.88
N LEU A 219 1.94 4.93 16.92
CA LEU A 219 0.66 4.27 16.75
C LEU A 219 0.83 2.76 16.55
N PHE A 220 1.78 2.34 15.70
CA PHE A 220 2.13 0.93 15.52
C PHE A 220 2.55 0.26 16.83
N ALA A 221 3.44 0.94 17.61
CA ALA A 221 3.93 0.43 18.87
C ALA A 221 2.82 0.29 19.91
N ASP A 222 1.98 1.29 20.07
CA ASP A 222 0.91 1.33 21.07
C ASP A 222 -0.14 0.24 20.78
N LEU A 223 -0.52 0.05 19.53
CA LEU A 223 -1.43 -1.02 19.13
C LEU A 223 -0.83 -2.40 19.36
N ARG A 224 0.46 -2.58 19.02
CA ARG A 224 1.16 -3.85 19.25
C ARG A 224 1.26 -4.19 20.73
N LEU A 225 1.62 -3.22 21.57
CA LEU A 225 1.68 -3.40 23.04
C LEU A 225 0.31 -3.66 23.66
N SER A 226 -0.76 -3.22 23.00
CA SER A 226 -2.14 -3.50 23.42
C SER A 226 -2.64 -4.88 22.95
N GLY A 227 -1.79 -5.70 22.28
CA GLY A 227 -2.08 -7.07 21.89
C GLY A 227 -2.60 -7.25 20.47
N VAL A 228 -2.66 -6.19 19.65
CA VAL A 228 -3.02 -6.29 18.24
C VAL A 228 -1.82 -6.83 17.45
N GLY A 229 -2.03 -7.83 16.60
CA GLY A 229 -1.01 -8.26 15.63
C GLY A 229 -0.77 -7.16 14.61
N MET A 230 0.48 -6.71 14.46
CA MET A 230 0.82 -5.58 13.60
C MET A 230 1.73 -5.98 12.46
N MET A 231 1.38 -5.55 11.25
CA MET A 231 2.20 -5.69 10.05
C MET A 231 2.53 -4.29 9.53
N GLY A 232 3.79 -3.87 9.62
CA GLY A 232 4.20 -2.52 9.19
C GLY A 232 5.07 -2.56 7.93
N VAL A 233 4.76 -1.68 6.97
CA VAL A 233 5.58 -1.51 5.76
C VAL A 233 6.48 -0.30 5.93
N VAL A 234 7.78 -0.47 5.69
CA VAL A 234 8.77 0.60 5.78
C VAL A 234 9.75 0.59 4.61
N HIS A 235 10.19 1.77 4.22
CA HIS A 235 11.31 1.90 3.30
C HIS A 235 12.64 1.69 4.05
N ALA A 236 13.45 0.76 3.56
CA ALA A 236 14.78 0.50 4.09
C ALA A 236 15.72 -0.01 2.98
N THR A 237 17.00 0.23 3.11
CA THR A 237 18.04 -0.22 2.17
C THR A 237 18.58 -1.60 2.52
N ASN A 238 18.46 -1.99 3.78
CA ASN A 238 18.79 -3.31 4.31
C ASN A 238 17.86 -3.67 5.49
N PRO A 239 17.83 -4.93 5.94
CA PRO A 239 16.92 -5.36 7.02
C PRO A 239 17.14 -4.65 8.35
N ILE A 240 18.38 -4.31 8.69
CA ILE A 240 18.74 -3.65 9.96
C ILE A 240 18.26 -2.21 9.98
N ASP A 241 18.34 -1.50 8.85
CA ASP A 241 17.84 -0.13 8.72
C ASP A 241 16.34 -0.04 9.08
N ALA A 242 15.57 -1.07 8.76
CA ALA A 242 14.16 -1.13 9.12
C ALA A 242 13.94 -1.06 10.64
N ILE A 243 14.76 -1.78 11.41
CA ILE A 243 14.74 -1.75 12.89
C ILE A 243 15.23 -0.39 13.38
N GLN A 244 16.29 0.15 12.76
CA GLN A 244 16.85 1.45 13.17
C GLN A 244 15.84 2.60 13.02
N ARG A 245 14.82 2.46 12.16
CA ARG A 245 13.74 3.43 12.08
C ARG A 245 12.92 3.57 13.36
N PHE A 246 12.89 2.56 14.20
CA PHE A 246 12.26 2.61 15.53
C PHE A 246 13.19 3.22 16.58
N VAL A 247 14.50 3.10 16.42
CA VAL A 247 15.49 3.67 17.35
C VAL A 247 15.37 5.20 17.38
N GLY A 248 15.29 5.77 18.56
CA GLY A 248 15.08 7.21 18.78
C GLY A 248 13.63 7.68 18.65
N ARG A 249 12.71 6.80 18.26
CA ARG A 249 11.26 7.04 18.26
C ARG A 249 10.53 6.26 19.34
N ILE A 250 11.02 5.07 19.60
CA ILE A 250 10.53 4.13 20.60
C ILE A 250 11.69 3.77 21.52
N GLU A 251 11.41 3.51 22.78
CA GLU A 251 12.40 3.07 23.74
C GLU A 251 13.06 1.76 23.28
N LEU A 252 14.39 1.70 23.31
CA LEU A 252 15.17 0.61 22.73
C LEU A 252 14.80 -0.77 23.33
N GLY A 253 14.54 -0.81 24.64
CA GLY A 253 14.16 -2.04 25.35
C GLY A 253 12.79 -2.58 24.97
N VAL A 254 11.94 -1.76 24.38
CA VAL A 254 10.57 -2.12 23.98
C VAL A 254 10.52 -2.64 22.54
N ILE A 255 11.49 -2.27 21.69
CA ILE A 255 11.48 -2.64 20.26
C ILE A 255 11.30 -4.15 20.04
N PRO A 256 11.98 -5.08 20.77
CA PRO A 256 11.78 -6.52 20.56
C PRO A 256 10.41 -7.05 21.00
N GLN A 257 9.64 -6.27 21.76
CA GLN A 257 8.25 -6.60 22.11
C GLN A 257 7.27 -6.17 21.03
N ILE A 258 7.66 -5.17 20.23
CA ILE A 258 6.84 -4.61 19.15
C ILE A 258 7.12 -5.33 17.83
N ILE A 259 8.40 -5.61 17.56
CA ILE A 259 8.85 -6.26 16.32
C ILE A 259 9.50 -7.58 16.68
N ASP A 260 8.94 -8.68 16.23
CA ASP A 260 9.50 -10.02 16.36
C ASP A 260 10.09 -10.55 15.05
N THR A 261 9.63 -10.05 13.92
CA THR A 261 10.00 -10.53 12.59
C THR A 261 10.20 -9.37 11.61
N VAL A 262 11.35 -9.34 10.93
CA VAL A 262 11.60 -8.42 9.80
C VAL A 262 11.74 -9.25 8.52
N ILE A 263 10.94 -8.95 7.52
CA ILE A 263 10.98 -9.58 6.19
C ILE A 263 11.46 -8.53 5.20
N PHE A 264 12.63 -8.74 4.60
CA PHE A 264 13.19 -7.82 3.62
C PHE A 264 12.82 -8.27 2.21
N ILE A 265 12.13 -7.39 1.49
CA ILE A 265 11.65 -7.65 0.12
C ILE A 265 12.60 -7.01 -0.88
N LYS A 266 13.06 -7.83 -1.83
CA LYS A 266 13.90 -7.41 -2.94
C LYS A 266 13.43 -8.07 -4.22
N ASN A 267 13.23 -7.28 -5.27
CA ASN A 267 12.77 -7.76 -6.59
C ASN A 267 11.50 -8.64 -6.52
N GLY A 268 10.57 -8.29 -5.66
CA GLY A 268 9.29 -9.00 -5.51
C GLY A 268 9.37 -10.32 -4.72
N ALA A 269 10.49 -10.63 -4.08
CA ALA A 269 10.67 -11.85 -3.28
C ALA A 269 11.15 -11.51 -1.85
N ALA A 270 10.89 -12.41 -0.89
CA ALA A 270 11.47 -12.36 0.44
C ALA A 270 12.96 -12.75 0.36
N ASP A 271 13.84 -11.75 0.42
CA ASP A 271 15.30 -11.92 0.26
C ASP A 271 15.96 -12.37 1.56
N SER A 272 15.61 -11.73 2.66
CA SER A 272 16.15 -12.05 3.98
C SER A 272 15.15 -11.83 5.10
N VAL A 273 15.31 -12.59 6.18
CA VAL A 273 14.41 -12.56 7.34
C VAL A 273 15.23 -12.47 8.62
N LEU A 274 14.90 -11.50 9.47
CA LEU A 274 15.45 -11.39 10.81
C LEU A 274 14.38 -11.73 11.84
N SER A 275 14.79 -12.47 12.88
CA SER A 275 14.01 -12.69 14.10
C SER A 275 14.63 -11.87 15.23
N LEU A 276 13.85 -11.04 15.89
CA LEU A 276 14.27 -10.24 17.02
C LEU A 276 13.92 -10.97 18.32
N ASN A 277 14.91 -11.07 19.21
CA ASN A 277 14.73 -11.62 20.54
C ASN A 277 15.48 -10.74 21.55
N MET A 278 14.89 -10.53 22.73
CA MET A 278 15.57 -9.88 23.83
C MET A 278 16.49 -10.87 24.52
N THR A 279 17.76 -10.48 24.69
CA THR A 279 18.72 -11.27 25.46
C THR A 279 19.33 -10.39 26.55
N VAL A 280 19.22 -10.82 27.80
CA VAL A 280 19.88 -10.16 28.93
C VAL A 280 21.26 -10.78 29.10
N LYS A 281 22.31 -9.98 28.88
CA LYS A 281 23.68 -10.39 29.22
C LYS A 281 24.01 -9.91 30.62
N VAL A 282 24.25 -10.84 31.54
CA VAL A 282 24.79 -10.53 32.85
C VAL A 282 26.31 -10.43 32.70
N PRO A 283 26.98 -9.33 33.20
CA PRO A 283 28.42 -9.26 33.15
C PRO A 283 29.04 -10.40 33.98
N TYR A 284 30.02 -11.09 33.41
CA TYR A 284 30.82 -12.06 34.15
C TYR A 284 31.65 -11.30 35.19
N GLY A 285 31.42 -11.53 36.49
CA GLY A 285 32.27 -11.01 37.55
C GLY A 285 31.62 -10.03 38.52
N MET A 286 30.37 -10.22 38.90
CA MET A 286 29.82 -9.74 40.17
C MET A 286 29.51 -10.91 41.06
#